data_32e0b98eab867d0dbe19cdaebf410752
#
_entry.id   32e0b98eab867d0dbe19cdaebf410752
#
_cell.length_a   1.000
_cell.length_b   1.000
_cell.length_c   1.000
_cell.angle_alpha   90.00
_cell.angle_beta   90.00
_cell.angle_gamma   90.00
#
_symmetry.space_group_name_H-M   'P 1'
#
loop_
_entity.id
_entity.type
_entity.pdbx_description
1 polymer ?
#
loop_
_entity_poly.entity_id
_entity_poly.type
_entity_poly.pdbx_seq_one_letter_code
_entity_poly.pdbx_strand_id
1 'polypeptide(L)'
;QSVVTQPPSVSAAPGQKVTISCSGSSSNIGNNYVSWYQQLPGTAPKLLIYDNNKRHSGIPDRFSGSTSDTSATLGITRLQTGDEADYYCGTWDSSLSAYVFGTGTKVTVL
;
A
#
# COMPACT_ATOMS: atom_id res chain seq x y z
N GLN A 1 15.30 -11.14 2.67
CA GLN A 1 15.30 -9.71 2.98
C GLN A 1 14.61 -8.92 1.90
N SER A 2 13.67 -8.10 2.32
CA SER A 2 12.92 -7.26 1.38
C SER A 2 13.63 -5.93 1.24
N VAL A 3 13.65 -5.39 0.01
CA VAL A 3 14.23 -4.08 -0.26
C VAL A 3 13.23 -2.95 0.02
N VAL A 4 11.96 -3.29 0.17
CA VAL A 4 10.88 -2.35 0.47
C VAL A 4 10.14 -2.86 1.70
N THR A 5 10.04 -2.03 2.73
CA THR A 5 9.50 -2.47 4.03
C THR A 5 8.24 -1.71 4.42
N GLN A 6 7.35 -2.43 5.10
CA GLN A 6 6.09 -1.90 5.63
C GLN A 6 5.97 -2.29 7.11
N PRO A 7 5.20 -1.53 7.91
CA PRO A 7 4.90 -1.99 9.27
C PRO A 7 4.09 -3.28 9.22
N PRO A 8 4.31 -4.23 10.15
CA PRO A 8 3.60 -5.52 10.10
C PRO A 8 2.09 -5.39 10.24
N SER A 9 1.63 -4.44 11.05
CA SER A 9 0.20 -4.27 11.29
C SER A 9 -0.13 -2.86 11.71
N VAL A 10 -1.35 -2.44 11.41
CA VAL A 10 -1.95 -1.20 11.92
C VAL A 10 -3.39 -1.53 12.30
N SER A 11 -3.95 -0.80 13.26
CA SER A 11 -5.33 -1.00 13.68
C SER A 11 -5.99 0.33 14.00
N ALA A 12 -7.30 0.39 13.81
CA ALA A 12 -8.11 1.54 14.16
C ALA A 12 -9.57 1.14 14.26
N ALA A 13 -10.37 2.00 14.87
CA ALA A 13 -11.81 1.79 14.98
C ALA A 13 -12.51 2.17 13.68
N PRO A 14 -13.73 1.66 13.44
CA PRO A 14 -14.53 2.08 12.30
C PRO A 14 -14.72 3.60 12.28
N GLY A 15 -14.66 4.19 11.10
CA GLY A 15 -14.78 5.62 10.89
C GLY A 15 -13.49 6.40 11.02
N GLN A 16 -12.44 5.82 11.56
CA GLN A 16 -11.15 6.47 11.71
C GLN A 16 -10.32 6.34 10.43
N LYS A 17 -9.16 6.99 10.43
CA LYS A 17 -8.20 6.93 9.33
C LYS A 17 -7.00 6.08 9.74
N VAL A 18 -6.50 5.26 8.82
CA VAL A 18 -5.21 4.61 8.96
C VAL A 18 -4.32 5.04 7.81
N THR A 19 -3.01 5.02 8.06
CA THR A 19 -2.00 5.22 7.03
C THR A 19 -1.03 4.05 7.08
N ILE A 20 -0.60 3.60 5.90
CA ILE A 20 0.35 2.51 5.76
C ILE A 20 1.54 3.06 5.01
N SER A 21 2.72 3.00 5.61
CA SER A 21 3.94 3.46 4.98
C SER A 21 4.67 2.33 4.28
N CYS A 22 5.40 2.70 3.24
CA CYS A 22 6.20 1.80 2.44
C CYS A 22 7.54 2.50 2.25
N SER A 23 8.61 1.93 2.78
CA SER A 23 9.92 2.57 2.81
C SER A 23 10.89 1.83 1.92
N GLY A 24 11.53 2.54 1.02
CA GLY A 24 12.44 1.95 0.04
C GLY A 24 13.71 2.78 -0.14
N SER A 25 14.16 2.86 -1.38
CA SER A 25 15.39 3.55 -1.73
C SER A 25 15.21 4.29 -3.06
N SER A 26 16.27 4.97 -3.49
CA SER A 26 16.28 5.65 -4.78
C SER A 26 16.17 4.69 -5.97
N SER A 27 16.53 3.41 -5.79
CA SER A 27 16.43 2.42 -6.87
C SER A 27 15.00 1.96 -7.14
N ASN A 28 14.11 2.15 -6.20
CA ASN A 28 12.71 1.72 -6.34
C ASN A 28 11.75 2.89 -6.15
N ILE A 29 11.30 3.17 -4.95
CA ILE A 29 10.27 4.21 -4.71
C ILE A 29 10.74 5.59 -5.15
N GLY A 30 12.01 5.88 -4.98
CA GLY A 30 12.55 7.21 -5.29
C GLY A 30 12.51 7.58 -6.77
N ASN A 31 12.48 6.59 -7.67
CA ASN A 31 12.53 6.84 -9.11
C ASN A 31 11.51 6.08 -9.93
N ASN A 32 10.61 5.34 -9.30
CA ASN A 32 9.64 4.52 -10.01
C ASN A 32 8.25 4.67 -9.41
N TYR A 33 7.22 4.42 -10.20
CA TYR A 33 5.85 4.52 -9.76
C TYR A 33 5.51 3.42 -8.76
N VAL A 34 4.69 3.77 -7.77
CA VAL A 34 4.25 2.85 -6.73
C VAL A 34 2.78 2.49 -6.96
N SER A 35 2.48 1.22 -6.77
CA SER A 35 1.12 0.70 -6.75
C SER A 35 0.80 0.11 -5.39
N TRP A 36 -0.48 0.07 -5.05
CA TRP A 36 -0.97 -0.51 -3.80
C TRP A 36 -2.00 -1.58 -4.10
N TYR A 37 -1.92 -2.68 -3.36
CA TYR A 37 -2.77 -3.85 -3.53
C TYR A 37 -3.45 -4.20 -2.21
N GLN A 38 -4.68 -4.70 -2.30
CA GLN A 38 -5.45 -5.20 -1.16
C GLN A 38 -5.69 -6.68 -1.36
N GLN A 39 -5.40 -7.47 -0.32
CA GLN A 39 -5.70 -8.90 -0.34
C GLN A 39 -6.63 -9.22 0.83
N LEU A 40 -7.89 -9.46 0.51
CA LEU A 40 -8.87 -9.94 1.50
C LEU A 40 -8.57 -11.40 1.83
N PRO A 41 -8.93 -11.87 3.05
CA PRO A 41 -8.66 -13.26 3.43
C PRO A 41 -9.20 -14.24 2.40
N GLY A 42 -8.35 -15.17 1.97
CA GLY A 42 -8.74 -16.24 1.06
C GLY A 42 -8.95 -15.81 -0.38
N THR A 43 -8.55 -14.59 -0.76
CA THR A 43 -8.75 -14.09 -2.13
C THR A 43 -7.43 -13.66 -2.74
N ALA A 44 -7.42 -13.49 -4.05
CA ALA A 44 -6.27 -12.92 -4.76
C ALA A 44 -6.17 -11.43 -4.47
N PRO A 45 -4.94 -10.86 -4.51
CA PRO A 45 -4.78 -9.41 -4.39
C PRO A 45 -5.48 -8.67 -5.52
N LYS A 46 -5.98 -7.48 -5.21
CA LYS A 46 -6.54 -6.59 -6.23
C LYS A 46 -5.86 -5.23 -6.18
N LEU A 47 -5.76 -4.59 -7.33
CA LEU A 47 -5.14 -3.28 -7.44
C LEU A 47 -6.05 -2.20 -6.86
N LEU A 48 -5.50 -1.37 -5.97
CA LEU A 48 -6.19 -0.20 -5.42
C LEU A 48 -5.72 1.08 -6.10
N ILE A 49 -4.41 1.30 -6.09
CA ILE A 49 -3.75 2.54 -6.51
C ILE A 49 -2.65 2.18 -7.48
N TYR A 50 -2.47 3.00 -8.52
CA TYR A 50 -1.36 2.87 -9.45
C TYR A 50 -0.80 4.26 -9.75
N ASP A 51 0.40 4.32 -10.34
CA ASP A 51 1.08 5.58 -10.65
C ASP A 51 1.10 6.52 -9.45
N ASN A 52 1.42 5.98 -8.27
CA ASN A 52 1.57 6.67 -6.98
C ASN A 52 0.25 7.09 -6.34
N ASN A 53 -0.70 7.64 -7.10
CA ASN A 53 -1.87 8.30 -6.51
C ASN A 53 -3.16 8.14 -7.31
N LYS A 54 -3.20 7.29 -8.31
CA LYS A 54 -4.39 7.11 -9.15
C LYS A 54 -5.18 5.90 -8.69
N ARG A 55 -6.46 6.09 -8.43
CA ARG A 55 -7.32 4.98 -8.03
C ARG A 55 -7.69 4.13 -9.24
N HIS A 56 -7.62 2.82 -9.07
CA HIS A 56 -8.13 1.86 -10.04
C HIS A 56 -9.65 2.01 -10.15
N SER A 57 -10.20 1.62 -11.30
CA SER A 57 -11.64 1.69 -11.55
C SER A 57 -12.42 0.96 -10.46
N GLY A 58 -13.44 1.60 -9.92
CA GLY A 58 -14.29 1.03 -8.87
C GLY A 58 -13.78 1.21 -7.45
N ILE A 59 -12.59 1.75 -7.25
CA ILE A 59 -12.04 1.98 -5.91
C ILE A 59 -12.57 3.31 -5.37
N PRO A 60 -13.19 3.32 -4.18
CA PRO A 60 -13.76 4.55 -3.61
C PRO A 60 -12.67 5.55 -3.21
N ASP A 61 -13.06 6.81 -3.11
CA ASP A 61 -12.13 7.90 -2.80
C ASP A 61 -11.62 7.89 -1.35
N ARG A 62 -12.12 6.95 -0.52
CA ARG A 62 -11.58 6.72 0.81
C ARG A 62 -10.12 6.25 0.78
N PHE A 63 -9.70 5.68 -0.34
CA PHE A 63 -8.35 5.19 -0.56
C PHE A 63 -7.56 6.26 -1.31
N SER A 64 -6.38 6.59 -0.81
CA SER A 64 -5.50 7.57 -1.44
C SER A 64 -4.05 7.14 -1.32
N GLY A 65 -3.24 7.55 -2.27
CA GLY A 65 -1.82 7.27 -2.28
C GLY A 65 -1.01 8.55 -2.42
N SER A 66 0.17 8.55 -1.84
CA SER A 66 1.12 9.63 -1.98
C SER A 66 2.54 9.09 -1.88
N THR A 67 3.49 9.86 -2.40
CA THR A 67 4.90 9.53 -2.30
C THR A 67 5.67 10.76 -1.87
N SER A 68 6.78 10.52 -1.18
CA SER A 68 7.69 11.58 -0.77
C SER A 68 9.08 10.96 -0.65
N ASP A 69 10.03 11.45 -1.47
CA ASP A 69 11.39 10.96 -1.48
C ASP A 69 11.43 9.44 -1.74
N THR A 70 11.88 8.64 -0.79
CA THR A 70 11.98 7.19 -0.92
C THR A 70 10.88 6.44 -0.19
N SER A 71 9.79 7.12 0.12
CA SER A 71 8.65 6.55 0.85
C SER A 71 7.36 6.74 0.10
N ALA A 72 6.42 5.80 0.31
CA ALA A 72 5.07 5.88 -0.21
C ALA A 72 4.10 5.66 0.95
N THR A 73 2.90 6.22 0.84
CA THR A 73 1.88 6.09 1.88
C THR A 73 0.53 5.81 1.25
N LEU A 74 -0.16 4.80 1.78
CA LEU A 74 -1.57 4.53 1.49
C LEU A 74 -2.39 5.07 2.64
N GLY A 75 -3.38 5.91 2.34
CA GLY A 75 -4.34 6.40 3.32
C GLY A 75 -5.71 5.77 3.12
N ILE A 76 -6.35 5.35 4.21
CA ILE A 76 -7.71 4.84 4.19
C ILE A 76 -8.51 5.66 5.20
N THR A 77 -9.45 6.46 4.71
CA THR A 77 -10.33 7.25 5.57
C THR A 77 -11.65 6.55 5.77
N ARG A 78 -12.39 6.94 6.80
CA ARG A 78 -13.69 6.36 7.12
C ARG A 78 -13.65 4.84 7.10
N LEU A 79 -12.71 4.30 7.88
CA LEU A 79 -12.41 2.86 7.91
C LEU A 79 -13.66 2.03 8.15
N GLN A 80 -13.82 0.96 7.39
CA GLN A 80 -14.96 0.05 7.47
C GLN A 80 -14.47 -1.34 7.83
N THR A 81 -15.34 -2.15 8.40
CA THR A 81 -14.98 -3.53 8.75
C THR A 81 -14.53 -4.34 7.53
N GLY A 82 -15.10 -4.05 6.37
CA GLY A 82 -14.70 -4.70 5.12
C GLY A 82 -13.31 -4.32 4.61
N ASP A 83 -12.64 -3.34 5.22
CA ASP A 83 -11.28 -2.96 4.88
C ASP A 83 -10.22 -3.83 5.57
N GLU A 84 -10.64 -4.71 6.45
CA GLU A 84 -9.71 -5.61 7.15
C GLU A 84 -9.10 -6.58 6.15
N ALA A 85 -7.78 -6.43 5.92
CA ALA A 85 -7.08 -7.13 4.85
C ALA A 85 -5.59 -6.93 5.01
N ASP A 86 -4.83 -7.60 4.15
CA ASP A 86 -3.40 -7.32 3.99
C ASP A 86 -3.21 -6.34 2.83
N TYR A 87 -2.31 -5.38 3.02
CA TYR A 87 -2.04 -4.35 2.01
C TYR A 87 -0.55 -4.38 1.66
N TYR A 88 -0.27 -4.31 0.36
CA TYR A 88 1.09 -4.38 -0.16
C TYR A 88 1.34 -3.20 -1.08
N CYS A 89 2.50 -2.57 -0.94
CA CYS A 89 3.00 -1.68 -1.98
C CYS A 89 3.81 -2.51 -2.99
N GLY A 90 3.90 -2.02 -4.21
CA GLY A 90 4.69 -2.65 -5.26
C GLY A 90 5.28 -1.60 -6.16
N THR A 91 6.48 -1.85 -6.66
CA THR A 91 7.17 -0.92 -7.54
C THR A 91 8.28 -1.64 -8.31
N TRP A 92 8.76 -1.01 -9.36
CA TRP A 92 9.93 -1.50 -10.09
C TRP A 92 11.20 -1.10 -9.36
N ASP A 93 12.15 -2.02 -9.28
CA ASP A 93 13.48 -1.73 -8.74
C ASP A 93 14.50 -1.74 -9.87
N SER A 94 15.11 -0.58 -10.16
CA SER A 94 16.00 -0.41 -11.28
C SER A 94 17.34 -1.14 -11.08
N SER A 95 17.78 -1.28 -9.84
CA SER A 95 19.04 -1.99 -9.56
C SER A 95 18.89 -3.49 -9.68
N LEU A 96 17.73 -4.04 -9.33
CA LEU A 96 17.45 -5.47 -9.45
C LEU A 96 16.85 -5.83 -10.80
N SER A 97 16.39 -4.84 -11.57
CA SER A 97 15.64 -5.05 -12.82
C SER A 97 14.46 -6.01 -12.60
N ALA A 98 13.70 -5.74 -11.56
CA ALA A 98 12.58 -6.59 -11.17
C ALA A 98 11.51 -5.76 -10.45
N TYR A 99 10.27 -6.23 -10.53
CA TYR A 99 9.19 -5.69 -9.73
C TYR A 99 9.31 -6.25 -8.30
N VAL A 100 9.21 -5.37 -7.32
CA VAL A 100 9.35 -5.76 -5.91
C VAL A 100 8.10 -5.37 -5.13
N PHE A 101 7.77 -6.17 -4.13
CA PHE A 101 6.64 -5.89 -3.24
C PHE A 101 7.16 -5.59 -1.84
N GLY A 102 6.43 -4.73 -1.14
CA GLY A 102 6.66 -4.52 0.28
C GLY A 102 6.34 -5.77 1.09
N THR A 103 6.70 -5.72 2.36
CA THR A 103 6.56 -6.86 3.26
C THR A 103 5.12 -7.14 3.68
N GLY A 104 4.23 -6.18 3.44
CA GLY A 104 2.81 -6.32 3.75
C GLY A 104 2.43 -5.77 5.11
N THR A 105 1.24 -5.21 5.18
CA THR A 105 0.68 -4.66 6.42
C THR A 105 -0.71 -5.21 6.61
N LYS A 106 -0.96 -5.84 7.76
CA LYS A 106 -2.30 -6.29 8.12
C LYS A 106 -3.05 -5.12 8.77
N VAL A 107 -4.21 -4.78 8.23
CA VAL A 107 -5.12 -3.80 8.83
C VAL A 107 -6.19 -4.54 9.61
N THR A 108 -6.32 -4.20 10.89
CA THR A 108 -7.34 -4.74 11.78
C THR A 108 -8.31 -3.61 12.14
N VAL A 109 -9.60 -3.88 12.02
CA VAL A 109 -10.65 -2.93 12.38
C VAL A 109 -11.20 -3.35 13.73
N LEU A 110 -11.03 -2.48 14.73
CA LEU A 110 -11.36 -2.77 16.13
C LEU A 110 -12.85 -2.76 16.42
#